data_25230ff34f394df8951c52ba7531ddb7
#
_entry.id   25230ff34f394df8951c52ba7531ddb7
#
_cell.length_a   1.000
_cell.length_b   1.000
_cell.length_c   1.000
_cell.angle_alpha   90.00
_cell.angle_beta   90.00
_cell.angle_gamma   90.00
#
_symmetry.space_group_name_H-M   'P 1'
#
loop_
_entity.id
_entity.type
_entity.pdbx_description
1 polymer ?
#
loop_
_entity_poly.entity_id
_entity_poly.type
_entity_poly.pdbx_seq_one_letter_code
_entity_poly.pdbx_strand_id
1 'polypeptide(L)'
;MDILKFIVDNQMTEETWVDILPDMTSLLADHNKLIRELALWVSEGNAGKDPERKAYLGIYAEEVQSKINWAYQTAKDVWLDKYGKGEERKALLGDDYDLVQFWVERTRPGVFISGMPKVGMDQNGKRYFVRDFPTAKGSRTIYSFPQTRQGANPYNFSGSGCGLSAVGSAIYSIKGYDDMTLRQYADKNLAAVGGTKCPISTAIMERLLKREGISFKRVKSFDTDRLSGIVKEHLSSGNPVILSLTRCNRNGENHKGRYANSEHYAILWGVTEDGKKAFLFDSSGDPNRGPRMVDLWDICDHVPTAREREDLDPRGLWNGWTNCGGVLLINM
;
A
#
# COMPACT_ATOMS: atom_id res chain seq x y z
N MET A 1 18.50 28.82 14.32
CA MET A 1 18.00 29.66 13.21
C MET A 1 18.13 28.82 11.96
N ASP A 2 17.07 28.73 11.17
CA ASP A 2 17.14 28.02 9.87
C ASP A 2 17.88 28.93 8.87
N ILE A 3 19.10 28.57 8.56
CA ILE A 3 20.01 29.35 7.72
C ILE A 3 19.47 29.53 6.30
N LEU A 4 18.87 28.47 5.72
CA LEU A 4 18.30 28.52 4.38
C LEU A 4 17.10 29.47 4.32
N LYS A 5 16.23 29.41 5.34
CA LYS A 5 15.14 30.35 5.49
C LYS A 5 15.64 31.80 5.59
N PHE A 6 16.68 32.04 6.38
CA PHE A 6 17.27 33.39 6.53
C PHE A 6 17.85 33.92 5.21
N ILE A 7 18.55 33.07 4.41
CA ILE A 7 19.09 33.43 3.11
C ILE A 7 17.96 33.82 2.15
N VAL A 8 16.88 33.06 2.09
CA VAL A 8 15.74 33.33 1.23
C VAL A 8 14.99 34.57 1.68
N ASP A 9 14.69 34.72 2.98
CA ASP A 9 13.95 35.87 3.53
C ASP A 9 14.67 37.20 3.25
N ASN A 10 16.01 37.19 3.17
CA ASN A 10 16.80 38.38 2.94
C ASN A 10 17.31 38.53 1.49
N GLN A 11 16.95 37.60 0.59
CA GLN A 11 17.39 37.55 -0.84
C GLN A 11 18.91 37.71 -0.98
N MET A 12 19.66 37.00 -0.14
CA MET A 12 21.10 37.15 -0.01
C MET A 12 21.85 36.61 -1.23
N THR A 13 22.88 37.31 -1.69
CA THR A 13 23.80 36.95 -2.79
C THR A 13 25.24 37.03 -2.32
N GLU A 14 26.19 36.47 -3.06
CA GLU A 14 27.64 36.58 -2.76
C GLU A 14 28.08 38.03 -2.59
N GLU A 15 27.48 38.98 -3.29
CA GLU A 15 27.84 40.40 -3.29
C GLU A 15 27.32 41.17 -2.07
N THR A 16 26.34 40.62 -1.34
CA THR A 16 25.68 41.28 -0.20
C THR A 16 26.34 40.98 1.15
N TRP A 17 27.54 40.42 1.18
CA TRP A 17 28.17 39.82 2.33
C TRP A 17 29.29 40.70 2.91
N VAL A 18 29.12 41.20 4.05
CA VAL A 18 30.23 41.77 4.78
C VAL A 18 30.41 41.26 6.22
N ASP A 19 29.41 40.74 6.89
CA ASP A 19 29.56 40.35 8.29
C ASP A 19 28.61 39.19 8.73
N ILE A 20 28.69 38.01 8.07
CA ILE A 20 27.82 36.91 8.46
C ILE A 20 28.62 35.67 8.92
N LEU A 21 27.98 34.87 9.81
CA LEU A 21 28.56 33.70 10.48
C LEU A 21 29.29 32.74 9.52
N PRO A 22 30.40 32.10 9.93
CA PRO A 22 31.26 31.25 9.09
C PRO A 22 30.52 30.16 8.30
N ASP A 23 29.46 29.59 8.88
CA ASP A 23 28.66 28.52 8.25
C ASP A 23 27.86 29.03 7.03
N MET A 24 27.47 30.31 7.03
CA MET A 24 26.77 30.94 5.92
C MET A 24 27.74 31.32 4.79
N THR A 25 28.95 31.76 5.14
CA THR A 25 30.01 32.06 4.16
C THR A 25 30.31 30.84 3.30
N SER A 26 30.42 29.67 3.91
CA SER A 26 30.68 28.40 3.21
C SER A 26 29.55 27.98 2.24
N LEU A 27 28.30 28.27 2.58
CA LEU A 27 27.15 27.95 1.72
C LEU A 27 27.04 28.85 0.50
N LEU A 28 27.37 30.13 0.64
CA LEU A 28 27.22 31.07 -0.46
C LEU A 28 28.50 31.19 -1.33
N ALA A 29 29.65 30.85 -0.77
CA ALA A 29 30.86 30.70 -1.59
C ALA A 29 30.76 29.52 -2.60
N ASP A 30 29.82 28.57 -2.35
CA ASP A 30 29.50 27.47 -3.27
C ASP A 30 28.04 27.57 -3.72
N HIS A 31 27.80 28.30 -4.80
CA HIS A 31 26.46 28.49 -5.37
C HIS A 31 25.73 27.16 -5.67
N ASN A 32 26.46 26.18 -6.19
CA ASN A 32 25.86 24.85 -6.47
C ASN A 32 25.41 24.14 -5.18
N LYS A 33 26.19 24.28 -4.13
CA LYS A 33 25.83 23.75 -2.81
C LYS A 33 24.58 24.43 -2.27
N LEU A 34 24.50 25.77 -2.36
CA LEU A 34 23.33 26.52 -1.94
C LEU A 34 22.06 26.09 -2.69
N ILE A 35 22.11 26.02 -4.02
CA ILE A 35 20.96 25.62 -4.83
C ILE A 35 20.51 24.19 -4.48
N ARG A 36 21.44 23.28 -4.22
CA ARG A 36 21.14 21.90 -3.82
C ARG A 36 20.44 21.86 -2.46
N GLU A 37 20.97 22.55 -1.47
CA GLU A 37 20.39 22.61 -0.11
C GLU A 37 19.00 23.27 -0.13
N LEU A 38 18.83 24.36 -0.88
CA LEU A 38 17.53 25.00 -1.10
C LEU A 38 16.54 24.06 -1.80
N ALA A 39 17.00 23.31 -2.80
CA ALA A 39 16.15 22.35 -3.51
C ALA A 39 15.67 21.22 -2.59
N LEU A 40 16.53 20.70 -1.73
CA LEU A 40 16.16 19.71 -0.73
C LEU A 40 15.17 20.29 0.28
N TRP A 41 15.48 21.45 0.86
CA TRP A 41 14.63 22.17 1.83
C TRP A 41 13.22 22.46 1.28
N VAL A 42 13.13 22.91 0.01
CA VAL A 42 11.85 23.14 -0.70
C VAL A 42 11.12 21.82 -0.92
N SER A 43 11.84 20.76 -1.30
CA SER A 43 11.26 19.44 -1.52
C SER A 43 10.66 18.84 -0.26
N GLU A 44 11.19 19.17 0.92
CA GLU A 44 10.65 18.81 2.23
C GLU A 44 9.36 19.57 2.60
N GLY A 45 8.96 20.56 1.81
CA GLY A 45 7.70 21.31 1.99
C GLY A 45 7.84 22.63 2.75
N ASN A 46 9.08 23.10 2.97
CA ASN A 46 9.33 24.28 3.83
C ASN A 46 8.99 25.62 3.17
N ALA A 47 8.80 25.67 1.84
CA ALA A 47 8.54 26.91 1.10
C ALA A 47 7.10 27.03 0.56
N GLY A 48 6.17 26.19 0.99
CA GLY A 48 4.78 26.22 0.53
C GLY A 48 4.59 25.76 -0.92
N LYS A 49 3.54 26.26 -1.60
CA LYS A 49 3.15 25.90 -2.97
C LYS A 49 3.23 27.10 -3.93
N ASP A 50 3.32 26.81 -5.23
CA ASP A 50 3.21 27.88 -6.24
C ASP A 50 1.80 28.51 -6.23
N PRO A 51 1.67 29.85 -6.47
CA PRO A 51 2.72 30.78 -6.86
C PRO A 51 3.53 31.36 -5.68
N GLU A 52 3.10 31.17 -4.44
CA GLU A 52 3.69 31.76 -3.23
C GLU A 52 5.15 31.32 -3.06
N ARG A 53 5.46 30.06 -3.37
CA ARG A 53 6.82 29.51 -3.32
C ARG A 53 7.78 30.28 -4.23
N LYS A 54 7.35 30.61 -5.45
CA LYS A 54 8.20 31.38 -6.39
C LYS A 54 8.47 32.79 -5.87
N ALA A 55 7.44 33.46 -5.34
CA ALA A 55 7.59 34.78 -4.76
C ALA A 55 8.51 34.76 -3.52
N TYR A 56 8.40 33.71 -2.70
CA TYR A 56 9.22 33.54 -1.51
C TYR A 56 10.70 33.27 -1.86
N LEU A 57 10.99 32.38 -2.80
CA LEU A 57 12.36 32.07 -3.23
C LEU A 57 13.04 33.21 -4.00
N GLY A 58 12.27 34.11 -4.60
CA GLY A 58 12.79 35.29 -5.31
C GLY A 58 13.81 34.94 -6.36
N ILE A 59 15.04 35.44 -6.25
CA ILE A 59 16.13 35.26 -7.21
C ILE A 59 16.54 33.79 -7.40
N TYR A 60 16.30 32.93 -6.43
CA TYR A 60 16.66 31.51 -6.48
C TYR A 60 15.59 30.61 -7.11
N ALA A 61 14.39 31.15 -7.39
CA ALA A 61 13.21 30.34 -7.73
C ALA A 61 13.41 29.44 -8.95
N GLU A 62 14.00 29.97 -10.02
CA GLU A 62 14.16 29.22 -11.27
C GLU A 62 15.24 28.15 -11.16
N GLU A 63 16.36 28.45 -10.54
CA GLU A 63 17.46 27.48 -10.37
C GLU A 63 17.08 26.36 -9.40
N VAL A 64 16.47 26.70 -8.28
CA VAL A 64 15.95 25.72 -7.31
C VAL A 64 14.91 24.81 -7.96
N GLN A 65 13.96 25.36 -8.73
CA GLN A 65 12.97 24.56 -9.45
C GLN A 65 13.60 23.66 -10.49
N SER A 66 14.59 24.16 -11.25
CA SER A 66 15.33 23.36 -12.22
C SER A 66 16.08 22.21 -11.56
N LYS A 67 16.70 22.44 -10.41
CA LYS A 67 17.40 21.42 -9.62
C LYS A 67 16.45 20.36 -9.09
N ILE A 68 15.28 20.76 -8.59
CA ILE A 68 14.20 19.83 -8.15
C ILE A 68 13.74 18.96 -9.33
N ASN A 69 13.47 19.56 -10.48
CA ASN A 69 13.02 18.83 -11.67
C ASN A 69 14.06 17.81 -12.14
N TRP A 70 15.33 18.21 -12.14
CA TRP A 70 16.45 17.32 -12.45
C TRP A 70 16.53 16.15 -11.46
N ALA A 71 16.47 16.41 -10.16
CA ALA A 71 16.53 15.37 -9.13
C ALA A 71 15.33 14.40 -9.22
N TYR A 72 14.14 14.92 -9.49
CA TYR A 72 12.94 14.12 -9.73
C TYR A 72 13.08 13.21 -10.94
N GLN A 73 13.64 13.71 -12.04
CA GLN A 73 13.89 12.90 -13.25
C GLN A 73 15.00 11.86 -13.01
N THR A 74 16.08 12.26 -12.34
CA THR A 74 17.18 11.36 -11.96
C THR A 74 16.70 10.24 -11.03
N ALA A 75 15.78 10.53 -10.11
CA ALA A 75 15.15 9.50 -9.26
C ALA A 75 14.39 8.45 -10.08
N LYS A 76 13.74 8.81 -11.18
CA LYS A 76 13.14 7.84 -12.11
C LYS A 76 14.20 6.98 -12.81
N ASP A 77 15.32 7.57 -13.18
CA ASP A 77 16.43 6.84 -13.79
C ASP A 77 17.12 5.89 -12.80
N VAL A 78 17.13 6.22 -11.52
CA VAL A 78 17.57 5.31 -10.44
C VAL A 78 16.67 4.06 -10.40
N TRP A 79 15.36 4.20 -10.56
CA TRP A 79 14.44 3.06 -10.63
C TRP A 79 14.62 2.20 -11.88
N LEU A 80 15.21 2.74 -12.93
CA LEU A 80 15.61 2.02 -14.15
C LEU A 80 17.00 1.41 -14.06
N ASP A 81 17.58 1.30 -12.84
CA ASP A 81 18.92 0.76 -12.55
C ASP A 81 20.10 1.50 -13.26
N LYS A 82 19.90 2.76 -13.70
CA LYS A 82 20.96 3.52 -14.39
C LYS A 82 22.07 4.02 -13.46
N TYR A 83 21.85 4.02 -12.16
CA TYR A 83 22.78 4.53 -11.14
C TYR A 83 23.26 3.47 -10.15
N GLY A 84 23.07 2.18 -10.45
CA GLY A 84 23.48 1.10 -9.54
C GLY A 84 22.77 1.12 -8.18
N LYS A 85 23.41 0.50 -7.17
CA LYS A 85 22.81 0.34 -5.82
C LYS A 85 23.83 0.68 -4.72
N GLY A 86 23.32 1.12 -3.58
CA GLY A 86 24.13 1.37 -2.38
C GLY A 86 25.26 2.37 -2.63
N GLU A 87 26.48 2.00 -2.31
CA GLU A 87 27.67 2.87 -2.41
C GLU A 87 28.00 3.25 -3.86
N GLU A 88 27.75 2.38 -4.85
CA GLU A 88 27.90 2.71 -6.25
C GLU A 88 27.02 3.89 -6.66
N ARG A 89 25.73 3.86 -6.26
CA ARG A 89 24.81 4.98 -6.51
C ARG A 89 25.28 6.25 -5.84
N LYS A 90 25.74 6.16 -4.60
CA LYS A 90 26.23 7.30 -3.84
C LYS A 90 27.44 7.92 -4.52
N ALA A 91 28.36 7.11 -5.01
CA ALA A 91 29.54 7.58 -5.75
C ALA A 91 29.16 8.26 -7.08
N LEU A 92 28.17 7.70 -7.83
CA LEU A 92 27.73 8.26 -9.12
C LEU A 92 26.96 9.57 -8.97
N LEU A 93 26.17 9.71 -7.89
CA LEU A 93 25.39 10.93 -7.63
C LEU A 93 26.16 11.99 -6.87
N GLY A 94 27.26 11.60 -6.19
CA GLY A 94 28.10 12.52 -5.44
C GLY A 94 27.30 13.33 -4.42
N ASP A 95 27.53 14.63 -4.41
CA ASP A 95 26.89 15.56 -3.51
C ASP A 95 25.35 15.69 -3.71
N ASP A 96 24.84 15.30 -4.86
CA ASP A 96 23.41 15.32 -5.15
C ASP A 96 22.66 14.09 -4.60
N TYR A 97 23.35 13.16 -3.97
CA TYR A 97 22.78 11.90 -3.49
C TYR A 97 21.55 12.09 -2.61
N ASP A 98 21.62 12.96 -1.60
CA ASP A 98 20.55 13.15 -0.64
C ASP A 98 19.29 13.74 -1.30
N LEU A 99 19.45 14.73 -2.18
CA LEU A 99 18.34 15.31 -2.93
C LEU A 99 17.70 14.28 -3.87
N VAL A 100 18.50 13.51 -4.60
CA VAL A 100 17.98 12.45 -5.48
C VAL A 100 17.34 11.33 -4.66
N GLN A 101 17.97 10.91 -3.56
CA GLN A 101 17.43 9.86 -2.68
C GLN A 101 16.09 10.27 -2.06
N PHE A 102 15.94 11.54 -1.67
CA PHE A 102 14.66 12.10 -1.23
C PHE A 102 13.54 11.83 -2.26
N TRP A 103 13.84 12.07 -3.56
CA TRP A 103 12.87 11.82 -4.62
C TRP A 103 12.74 10.34 -4.99
N VAL A 104 13.81 9.52 -4.89
CA VAL A 104 13.74 8.06 -5.07
C VAL A 104 12.73 7.44 -4.12
N GLU A 105 12.71 7.85 -2.87
CA GLU A 105 11.77 7.33 -1.87
C GLU A 105 10.32 7.71 -2.16
N ARG A 106 10.11 8.88 -2.78
CA ARG A 106 8.78 9.45 -3.08
C ARG A 106 8.27 9.20 -4.50
N THR A 107 9.19 8.92 -5.43
CA THR A 107 8.86 8.66 -6.85
C THR A 107 8.93 7.20 -7.21
N ARG A 108 8.94 6.30 -6.22
CA ARG A 108 8.94 4.86 -6.51
C ARG A 108 7.87 4.58 -7.57
N PRO A 109 8.24 4.01 -8.73
CA PRO A 109 7.26 3.69 -9.75
C PRO A 109 6.19 2.81 -9.14
N GLY A 110 4.95 3.23 -9.30
CA GLY A 110 3.83 2.43 -8.85
C GLY A 110 3.85 1.07 -9.56
N VAL A 111 3.53 0.02 -8.82
CA VAL A 111 3.32 -1.31 -9.37
C VAL A 111 1.87 -1.39 -9.82
N PHE A 112 1.65 -1.22 -11.11
CA PHE A 112 0.31 -1.18 -11.68
C PHE A 112 0.02 -2.41 -12.54
N ILE A 113 -1.27 -2.72 -12.65
CA ILE A 113 -1.77 -3.74 -13.56
C ILE A 113 -2.50 -3.06 -14.73
N SER A 114 -2.29 -3.57 -15.94
CA SER A 114 -2.90 -3.00 -17.15
C SER A 114 -4.36 -3.40 -17.36
N GLY A 115 -4.86 -4.33 -16.54
CA GLY A 115 -6.24 -4.84 -16.63
C GLY A 115 -6.40 -6.16 -15.88
N MET A 116 -7.42 -6.94 -16.26
CA MET A 116 -7.68 -8.25 -15.66
C MET A 116 -6.54 -9.23 -15.93
N PRO A 117 -5.82 -9.72 -14.90
CA PRO A 117 -4.76 -10.70 -15.08
C PRO A 117 -5.31 -12.04 -15.58
N LYS A 118 -4.46 -12.80 -16.27
CA LYS A 118 -4.81 -14.17 -16.66
C LYS A 118 -4.80 -15.11 -15.46
N VAL A 119 -5.98 -15.53 -15.03
CA VAL A 119 -6.16 -16.41 -13.88
C VAL A 119 -6.13 -17.88 -14.33
N GLY A 120 -5.27 -18.66 -13.71
CA GLY A 120 -5.28 -20.13 -13.81
C GLY A 120 -5.94 -20.77 -12.59
N MET A 121 -6.21 -22.06 -12.68
CA MET A 121 -6.71 -22.89 -11.59
C MET A 121 -5.87 -24.19 -11.52
N ASP A 122 -5.60 -24.68 -10.32
CA ASP A 122 -4.91 -25.94 -10.14
C ASP A 122 -5.78 -27.12 -10.60
N GLN A 123 -5.15 -28.29 -10.83
CA GLN A 123 -5.82 -29.49 -11.34
C GLN A 123 -6.98 -29.96 -10.45
N ASN A 124 -6.93 -29.68 -9.16
CA ASN A 124 -7.95 -30.06 -8.19
C ASN A 124 -9.04 -28.98 -8.01
N GLY A 125 -8.93 -27.86 -8.70
CA GLY A 125 -9.85 -26.73 -8.59
C GLY A 125 -9.88 -26.06 -7.22
N LYS A 126 -8.86 -26.29 -6.38
CA LYS A 126 -8.80 -25.78 -4.99
C LYS A 126 -8.06 -24.47 -4.84
N ARG A 127 -7.33 -24.07 -5.88
CA ARG A 127 -6.48 -22.88 -5.84
C ARG A 127 -6.50 -22.16 -7.18
N TYR A 128 -6.81 -20.86 -7.16
CA TYR A 128 -6.52 -19.97 -8.27
C TYR A 128 -5.09 -19.50 -8.18
N PHE A 129 -4.50 -19.16 -9.32
CA PHE A 129 -3.20 -18.51 -9.38
C PHE A 129 -3.10 -17.52 -10.53
N VAL A 130 -2.26 -16.51 -10.38
CA VAL A 130 -1.79 -15.63 -11.46
C VAL A 130 -0.27 -15.69 -11.45
N ARG A 131 0.32 -16.10 -12.56
CA ARG A 131 1.77 -16.11 -12.76
C ARG A 131 2.23 -14.72 -13.16
N ASP A 132 3.50 -14.45 -12.90
CA ASP A 132 4.17 -13.22 -13.31
C ASP A 132 3.43 -11.93 -12.89
N PHE A 133 2.75 -11.99 -11.73
CA PHE A 133 2.03 -10.84 -11.21
C PHE A 133 3.03 -9.82 -10.64
N PRO A 134 2.91 -8.52 -11.01
CA PRO A 134 3.81 -7.48 -10.53
C PRO A 134 3.58 -7.20 -9.03
N THR A 135 4.66 -7.23 -8.25
CA THR A 135 4.60 -6.98 -6.80
C THR A 135 5.76 -6.09 -6.34
N ALA A 136 5.74 -5.67 -5.08
CA ALA A 136 6.80 -4.91 -4.44
C ALA A 136 8.19 -5.58 -4.53
N LYS A 137 8.22 -6.90 -4.71
CA LYS A 137 9.46 -7.71 -4.82
C LYS A 137 9.65 -8.34 -6.20
N GLY A 138 9.17 -7.64 -7.23
CA GLY A 138 9.24 -8.11 -8.61
C GLY A 138 8.09 -9.05 -8.99
N SER A 139 8.24 -9.71 -10.11
CA SER A 139 7.22 -10.63 -10.64
C SER A 139 7.11 -11.90 -9.80
N ARG A 140 5.89 -12.28 -9.42
CA ARG A 140 5.61 -13.46 -8.58
C ARG A 140 4.34 -14.17 -9.00
N THR A 141 4.22 -15.43 -8.61
CA THR A 141 2.93 -16.12 -8.63
C THR A 141 2.14 -15.73 -7.38
N ILE A 142 0.94 -15.20 -7.58
CA ILE A 142 -0.01 -14.96 -6.49
C ILE A 142 -1.09 -16.02 -6.49
N TYR A 143 -1.58 -16.35 -5.29
CA TYR A 143 -2.52 -17.44 -5.06
C TYR A 143 -3.81 -16.94 -4.41
N SER A 144 -4.91 -17.65 -4.66
CA SER A 144 -6.17 -17.50 -3.94
C SER A 144 -6.86 -18.83 -3.75
N PHE A 145 -7.56 -18.98 -2.64
CA PHE A 145 -8.21 -20.21 -2.23
C PHE A 145 -9.73 -20.00 -2.18
N PRO A 146 -10.50 -20.54 -3.16
CA PRO A 146 -11.98 -20.52 -3.05
C PRO A 146 -12.41 -21.34 -1.83
N GLN A 147 -13.05 -20.70 -0.86
CA GLN A 147 -13.41 -21.34 0.41
C GLN A 147 -14.35 -22.54 0.24
N THR A 148 -15.28 -22.46 -0.70
CA THR A 148 -16.24 -23.54 -1.01
C THR A 148 -15.59 -24.83 -1.49
N ARG A 149 -14.37 -24.76 -2.03
CA ARG A 149 -13.61 -25.88 -2.57
C ARG A 149 -12.60 -26.48 -1.61
N GLN A 150 -12.46 -25.91 -0.40
CA GLN A 150 -11.53 -26.39 0.62
C GLN A 150 -12.10 -27.53 1.49
N GLY A 151 -13.39 -27.86 1.30
CA GLY A 151 -14.12 -28.86 2.12
C GLY A 151 -14.75 -28.25 3.37
N ALA A 152 -15.73 -28.95 3.95
CA ALA A 152 -16.48 -28.47 5.11
C ALA A 152 -15.75 -28.72 6.43
N ASN A 153 -15.22 -29.92 6.63
CA ASN A 153 -14.68 -30.39 7.91
C ASN A 153 -13.14 -30.41 7.90
N PRO A 154 -12.47 -30.19 9.06
CA PRO A 154 -13.07 -29.86 10.38
C PRO A 154 -13.35 -28.37 10.57
N TYR A 155 -12.93 -27.48 9.63
CA TYR A 155 -12.88 -26.04 9.83
C TYR A 155 -14.08 -25.27 9.29
N ASN A 156 -15.07 -25.96 8.70
CA ASN A 156 -16.21 -25.30 8.01
C ASN A 156 -15.77 -24.26 6.96
N PHE A 157 -14.77 -24.60 6.14
CA PHE A 157 -14.24 -23.68 5.13
C PHE A 157 -15.32 -23.16 4.19
N SER A 158 -16.21 -24.04 3.68
CA SER A 158 -17.22 -23.65 2.71
C SER A 158 -18.21 -22.60 3.25
N GLY A 159 -18.53 -22.66 4.54
CA GLY A 159 -19.47 -21.73 5.16
C GLY A 159 -18.84 -20.45 5.71
N SER A 160 -17.59 -20.53 6.19
CA SER A 160 -17.01 -19.45 7.00
C SER A 160 -15.51 -19.26 6.79
N GLY A 161 -14.94 -19.83 5.75
CA GLY A 161 -13.49 -19.87 5.51
C GLY A 161 -12.89 -18.61 4.88
N CYS A 162 -13.66 -17.54 4.64
CA CYS A 162 -13.19 -16.37 3.90
C CYS A 162 -11.94 -15.71 4.53
N GLY A 163 -11.90 -15.57 5.84
CA GLY A 163 -10.74 -14.98 6.53
C GLY A 163 -9.48 -15.83 6.36
N LEU A 164 -9.59 -17.16 6.52
CA LEU A 164 -8.46 -18.06 6.36
C LEU A 164 -8.02 -18.14 4.89
N SER A 165 -8.96 -18.11 3.96
CA SER A 165 -8.67 -18.03 2.53
C SER A 165 -7.94 -16.74 2.15
N ALA A 166 -8.38 -15.58 2.67
CA ALA A 166 -7.76 -14.29 2.37
C ALA A 166 -6.32 -14.21 2.93
N VAL A 167 -6.13 -14.53 4.23
CA VAL A 167 -4.78 -14.50 4.82
C VAL A 167 -3.88 -15.60 4.26
N GLY A 168 -4.41 -16.78 3.97
CA GLY A 168 -3.68 -17.84 3.30
C GLY A 168 -3.20 -17.42 1.91
N SER A 169 -4.05 -16.73 1.15
CA SER A 169 -3.67 -16.18 -0.17
C SER A 169 -2.47 -15.24 -0.06
N ALA A 170 -2.46 -14.34 0.93
CA ALA A 170 -1.31 -13.46 1.18
C ALA A 170 -0.06 -14.28 1.55
N ILE A 171 -0.16 -15.16 2.54
CA ILE A 171 0.98 -15.95 3.04
C ILE A 171 1.60 -16.81 1.93
N TYR A 172 0.79 -17.55 1.17
CA TYR A 172 1.28 -18.42 0.09
C TYR A 172 1.98 -17.63 -1.01
N SER A 173 1.41 -16.50 -1.38
CA SER A 173 1.98 -15.64 -2.42
C SER A 173 3.30 -14.99 -1.98
N ILE A 174 3.42 -14.62 -0.72
CA ILE A 174 4.63 -13.99 -0.16
C ILE A 174 5.73 -15.03 0.09
N LYS A 175 5.37 -16.20 0.63
CA LYS A 175 6.32 -17.26 0.98
C LYS A 175 6.64 -18.21 -0.18
N GLY A 176 5.83 -18.20 -1.23
CA GLY A 176 5.99 -19.11 -2.36
C GLY A 176 5.60 -20.56 -2.02
N TYR A 177 4.66 -20.75 -1.10
CA TYR A 177 4.19 -22.09 -0.77
C TYR A 177 3.36 -22.65 -1.92
N ASP A 178 3.81 -23.74 -2.53
CA ASP A 178 3.12 -24.43 -3.64
C ASP A 178 2.81 -25.90 -3.34
N ASP A 179 3.49 -26.50 -2.38
CA ASP A 179 3.45 -27.91 -1.98
C ASP A 179 2.38 -28.25 -0.93
N MET A 180 1.79 -27.23 -0.27
CA MET A 180 0.86 -27.39 0.84
C MET A 180 -0.53 -26.89 0.49
N THR A 181 -1.57 -27.64 0.80
CA THR A 181 -2.95 -27.17 0.70
C THR A 181 -3.28 -26.20 1.85
N LEU A 182 -4.28 -25.31 1.66
CA LEU A 182 -4.74 -24.42 2.71
C LEU A 182 -5.19 -25.16 3.97
N ARG A 183 -5.75 -26.36 3.80
CA ARG A 183 -6.13 -27.24 4.89
C ARG A 183 -4.92 -27.71 5.70
N GLN A 184 -3.90 -28.23 5.04
CA GLN A 184 -2.65 -28.64 5.70
C GLN A 184 -1.98 -27.47 6.42
N TYR A 185 -2.03 -26.28 5.84
CA TYR A 185 -1.57 -25.08 6.51
C TYR A 185 -2.37 -24.79 7.78
N ALA A 186 -3.69 -24.88 7.71
CA ALA A 186 -4.57 -24.67 8.86
C ALA A 186 -4.30 -25.70 9.96
N ASP A 187 -4.20 -27.00 9.61
CA ASP A 187 -3.88 -28.07 10.55
C ASP A 187 -2.57 -27.81 11.31
N LYS A 188 -1.57 -27.30 10.60
CA LYS A 188 -0.25 -27.03 11.17
C LYS A 188 -0.19 -25.77 12.03
N ASN A 189 -0.94 -24.72 11.69
CA ASN A 189 -0.68 -23.38 12.20
C ASN A 189 -1.84 -22.79 13.01
N LEU A 190 -3.09 -23.17 12.76
CA LEU A 190 -4.25 -22.44 13.32
C LEU A 190 -4.35 -22.58 14.85
N ALA A 191 -4.16 -23.78 15.38
CA ALA A 191 -4.18 -24.02 16.83
C ALA A 191 -3.07 -23.25 17.56
N ALA A 192 -1.88 -23.17 16.95
CA ALA A 192 -0.73 -22.47 17.53
C ALA A 192 -0.93 -20.95 17.68
N VAL A 193 -1.90 -20.36 16.97
CA VAL A 193 -2.27 -18.94 17.09
C VAL A 193 -3.59 -18.72 17.81
N GLY A 194 -4.14 -19.78 18.47
CA GLY A 194 -5.37 -19.72 19.22
C GLY A 194 -6.64 -19.77 18.37
N GLY A 195 -6.53 -20.20 17.10
CA GLY A 195 -7.66 -20.49 16.23
C GLY A 195 -8.00 -21.97 16.26
N THR A 196 -9.30 -22.32 16.32
CA THR A 196 -9.72 -23.72 16.35
C THR A 196 -10.63 -24.10 15.19
N LYS A 197 -11.28 -23.14 14.58
CA LYS A 197 -12.24 -23.31 13.48
C LYS A 197 -12.44 -22.00 12.71
N CYS A 198 -13.05 -22.07 11.52
CA CYS A 198 -13.61 -20.91 10.86
C CYS A 198 -15.00 -20.56 11.44
N PRO A 199 -15.40 -19.29 11.46
CA PRO A 199 -14.65 -18.14 10.95
C PRO A 199 -13.46 -17.75 11.83
N ILE A 200 -12.41 -17.22 11.24
CA ILE A 200 -11.30 -16.62 11.99
C ILE A 200 -11.44 -15.10 12.04
N SER A 201 -11.08 -14.53 13.19
CA SER A 201 -11.07 -13.07 13.37
C SER A 201 -9.85 -12.41 12.73
N THR A 202 -9.90 -11.10 12.54
CA THR A 202 -8.72 -10.31 12.12
C THR A 202 -7.54 -10.53 13.06
N ALA A 203 -7.76 -10.66 14.37
CA ALA A 203 -6.71 -10.94 15.34
C ALA A 203 -6.01 -12.30 15.12
N ILE A 204 -6.72 -13.31 14.65
CA ILE A 204 -6.12 -14.60 14.26
C ILE A 204 -5.31 -14.43 12.97
N MET A 205 -5.83 -13.70 11.98
CA MET A 205 -5.08 -13.39 10.74
C MET A 205 -3.77 -12.66 11.04
N GLU A 206 -3.81 -11.66 11.92
CA GLU A 206 -2.61 -10.93 12.37
C GLU A 206 -1.58 -11.85 13.04
N ARG A 207 -2.03 -12.79 13.86
CA ARG A 207 -1.12 -13.77 14.50
C ARG A 207 -0.52 -14.74 13.49
N LEU A 208 -1.28 -15.17 12.48
CA LEU A 208 -0.76 -15.99 11.38
C LEU A 208 0.31 -15.23 10.59
N LEU A 209 0.06 -13.97 10.21
CA LEU A 209 1.04 -13.13 9.52
C LEU A 209 2.31 -12.93 10.35
N LYS A 210 2.19 -12.64 11.64
CA LYS A 210 3.33 -12.51 12.56
C LYS A 210 4.14 -13.81 12.67
N ARG A 211 3.45 -14.95 12.77
CA ARG A 211 4.09 -16.28 12.83
C ARG A 211 4.93 -16.55 11.58
N GLU A 212 4.47 -16.10 10.42
CA GLU A 212 5.18 -16.21 9.15
C GLU A 212 6.24 -15.11 8.93
N GLY A 213 6.42 -14.20 9.90
CA GLY A 213 7.37 -13.08 9.77
C GLY A 213 6.95 -12.07 8.70
N ILE A 214 5.65 -11.96 8.43
CA ILE A 214 5.09 -11.01 7.46
C ILE A 214 4.65 -9.76 8.20
N SER A 215 5.21 -8.62 7.83
CA SER A 215 4.82 -7.33 8.42
C SER A 215 3.50 -6.84 7.84
N PHE A 216 2.71 -6.14 8.65
CA PHE A 216 1.43 -5.58 8.24
C PHE A 216 1.08 -4.37 9.10
N LYS A 217 0.16 -3.56 8.58
CA LYS A 217 -0.47 -2.46 9.33
C LYS A 217 -1.98 -2.64 9.30
N ARG A 218 -2.62 -2.63 10.45
CA ARG A 218 -4.08 -2.56 10.54
C ARG A 218 -4.52 -1.11 10.44
N VAL A 219 -5.42 -0.85 9.51
CA VAL A 219 -6.07 0.45 9.35
C VAL A 219 -7.52 0.27 9.79
N LYS A 220 -7.92 1.01 10.82
CA LYS A 220 -9.33 1.14 11.20
C LYS A 220 -10.01 2.05 10.17
N SER A 221 -11.28 1.80 9.94
CA SER A 221 -12.04 2.47 8.91
C SER A 221 -12.08 3.99 9.09
N PHE A 222 -11.91 4.69 7.98
CA PHE A 222 -12.10 6.11 7.78
C PHE A 222 -13.30 6.34 6.84
N ASP A 223 -13.54 7.60 6.43
CA ASP A 223 -14.38 7.87 5.27
C ASP A 223 -13.87 7.13 4.01
N THR A 224 -14.74 6.97 3.02
CA THR A 224 -14.44 6.16 1.83
C THR A 224 -13.31 6.74 1.01
N ASP A 225 -13.27 8.08 0.86
CA ASP A 225 -12.22 8.74 0.05
C ASP A 225 -10.84 8.54 0.66
N ARG A 226 -10.72 8.75 1.96
CA ARG A 226 -9.47 8.53 2.69
C ARG A 226 -9.06 7.05 2.66
N LEU A 227 -10.02 6.14 2.84
CA LEU A 227 -9.72 4.71 2.82
C LEU A 227 -9.27 4.26 1.43
N SER A 228 -9.97 4.67 0.38
CA SER A 228 -9.61 4.34 -1.01
C SER A 228 -8.23 4.90 -1.38
N GLY A 229 -7.90 6.11 -0.92
CA GLY A 229 -6.56 6.70 -1.06
C GLY A 229 -5.46 5.86 -0.42
N ILE A 230 -5.65 5.44 0.85
CA ILE A 230 -4.70 4.57 1.57
C ILE A 230 -4.54 3.22 0.87
N VAL A 231 -5.65 2.60 0.47
CA VAL A 231 -5.62 1.30 -0.23
C VAL A 231 -4.94 1.42 -1.59
N LYS A 232 -5.26 2.48 -2.36
CA LYS A 232 -4.60 2.78 -3.64
C LYS A 232 -3.09 2.88 -3.50
N GLU A 233 -2.62 3.69 -2.55
CA GLU A 233 -1.19 3.89 -2.28
C GLU A 233 -0.49 2.57 -1.95
N HIS A 234 -1.09 1.75 -1.09
CA HIS A 234 -0.52 0.48 -0.69
C HIS A 234 -0.48 -0.55 -1.84
N LEU A 235 -1.57 -0.64 -2.64
CA LEU A 235 -1.62 -1.50 -3.82
C LEU A 235 -0.64 -1.04 -4.91
N SER A 236 -0.53 0.29 -5.14
CA SER A 236 0.44 0.83 -6.10
C SER A 236 1.89 0.64 -5.68
N SER A 237 2.14 0.34 -4.39
CA SER A 237 3.44 -0.11 -3.91
C SER A 237 3.68 -1.60 -4.16
N GLY A 238 2.78 -2.30 -4.84
CA GLY A 238 2.86 -3.73 -5.16
C GLY A 238 2.61 -4.66 -3.97
N ASN A 239 1.90 -4.18 -2.96
CA ASN A 239 1.59 -4.90 -1.73
C ASN A 239 0.09 -5.22 -1.64
N PRO A 240 -0.30 -6.41 -1.14
CA PRO A 240 -1.70 -6.80 -1.06
C PRO A 240 -2.44 -6.18 0.14
N VAL A 241 -3.76 -6.12 0.01
CA VAL A 241 -4.66 -5.60 1.04
C VAL A 241 -5.78 -6.59 1.32
N ILE A 242 -5.98 -6.97 2.58
CA ILE A 242 -7.17 -7.72 2.99
C ILE A 242 -8.23 -6.74 3.50
N LEU A 243 -9.42 -6.84 2.92
CA LEU A 243 -10.59 -6.05 3.28
C LEU A 243 -11.59 -6.89 4.08
N SER A 244 -12.16 -6.30 5.13
CA SER A 244 -13.39 -6.79 5.76
C SER A 244 -14.58 -6.09 5.10
N LEU A 245 -15.43 -6.83 4.43
CA LEU A 245 -16.53 -6.32 3.61
C LEU A 245 -17.89 -6.64 4.24
N THR A 246 -18.87 -5.77 4.00
CA THR A 246 -20.28 -6.00 4.35
C THR A 246 -21.16 -6.01 3.12
N ARG A 247 -22.40 -6.47 3.30
CA ARG A 247 -23.44 -6.41 2.26
C ARG A 247 -23.97 -5.00 2.00
N CYS A 248 -23.80 -4.10 2.96
CA CYS A 248 -24.26 -2.72 2.86
C CYS A 248 -23.09 -1.81 2.56
N ASN A 249 -23.34 -0.76 1.77
CA ASN A 249 -22.45 0.37 1.65
C ASN A 249 -22.55 1.27 2.91
N ARG A 250 -21.77 2.32 2.97
CA ARG A 250 -21.73 3.23 4.13
C ARG A 250 -23.00 4.02 4.34
N ASN A 251 -23.81 4.20 3.31
CA ASN A 251 -25.12 4.83 3.41
C ASN A 251 -26.21 3.88 3.92
N GLY A 252 -25.87 2.62 4.21
CA GLY A 252 -26.80 1.60 4.67
C GLY A 252 -27.60 0.93 3.54
N GLU A 253 -27.32 1.25 2.28
CA GLU A 253 -27.96 0.61 1.15
C GLU A 253 -27.54 -0.85 1.03
N ASN A 254 -28.49 -1.74 0.93
CA ASN A 254 -28.25 -3.18 0.88
C ASN A 254 -27.89 -3.65 -0.53
N HIS A 255 -26.63 -3.90 -0.76
CA HIS A 255 -26.07 -4.44 -2.00
C HIS A 255 -25.71 -5.93 -1.87
N LYS A 256 -26.61 -6.71 -1.27
CA LYS A 256 -26.40 -8.17 -1.07
C LYS A 256 -25.98 -8.86 -2.37
N GLY A 257 -24.85 -9.58 -2.29
CA GLY A 257 -24.29 -10.30 -3.44
C GLY A 257 -23.27 -9.52 -4.27
N ARG A 258 -23.15 -8.20 -4.11
CA ARG A 258 -22.15 -7.40 -4.83
C ARG A 258 -20.73 -7.74 -4.39
N TYR A 259 -20.45 -7.64 -3.08
CA TYR A 259 -19.15 -8.03 -2.48
C TYR A 259 -19.34 -9.04 -1.35
N ALA A 260 -20.44 -9.00 -0.64
CA ALA A 260 -20.76 -9.91 0.44
C ALA A 260 -22.23 -10.22 0.53
N ASN A 261 -22.59 -11.40 1.05
CA ASN A 261 -23.98 -11.74 1.41
C ASN A 261 -24.30 -11.38 2.89
N SER A 262 -23.22 -11.27 3.68
CA SER A 262 -23.20 -10.84 5.07
C SER A 262 -21.87 -10.17 5.34
N GLU A 263 -21.05 -10.67 6.27
CA GLU A 263 -19.65 -10.30 6.40
C GLU A 263 -18.76 -11.20 5.53
N HIS A 264 -17.69 -10.62 4.99
CA HIS A 264 -16.78 -11.34 4.11
C HIS A 264 -15.37 -10.75 4.18
N TYR A 265 -14.36 -11.60 4.02
CA TYR A 265 -13.00 -11.17 3.81
C TYR A 265 -12.58 -11.47 2.38
N ALA A 266 -11.98 -10.48 1.74
CA ALA A 266 -11.41 -10.61 0.41
C ALA A 266 -10.03 -9.96 0.35
N ILE A 267 -9.22 -10.30 -0.66
CA ILE A 267 -7.89 -9.75 -0.85
C ILE A 267 -7.80 -9.03 -2.19
N LEU A 268 -7.25 -7.80 -2.14
CA LEU A 268 -6.85 -7.04 -3.32
C LEU A 268 -5.35 -7.20 -3.55
N TRP A 269 -4.95 -7.32 -4.82
CA TRP A 269 -3.56 -7.56 -5.18
C TRP A 269 -2.90 -6.45 -5.98
N GLY A 270 -3.62 -5.76 -6.81
CA GLY A 270 -3.07 -4.71 -7.64
C GLY A 270 -4.11 -3.68 -8.01
N VAL A 271 -3.67 -2.55 -8.50
CA VAL A 271 -4.48 -1.41 -8.90
C VAL A 271 -4.07 -0.95 -10.30
N THR A 272 -5.01 -0.46 -11.10
CA THR A 272 -4.74 0.18 -12.38
C THR A 272 -4.01 1.51 -12.19
N GLU A 273 -3.29 1.98 -13.23
CA GLU A 273 -2.49 3.21 -13.16
C GLU A 273 -3.34 4.44 -12.82
N ASP A 274 -4.57 4.51 -13.36
CA ASP A 274 -5.53 5.57 -13.02
C ASP A 274 -6.08 5.47 -11.58
N GLY A 275 -5.79 4.35 -10.90
CA GLY A 275 -6.19 4.08 -9.53
C GLY A 275 -7.68 3.82 -9.35
N LYS A 276 -8.44 3.62 -10.43
CA LYS A 276 -9.89 3.44 -10.36
C LYS A 276 -10.30 2.00 -10.11
N LYS A 277 -9.53 1.03 -10.62
CA LYS A 277 -9.87 -0.39 -10.52
C LYS A 277 -8.79 -1.17 -9.78
N ALA A 278 -9.21 -2.15 -8.99
CA ALA A 278 -8.33 -3.08 -8.31
C ALA A 278 -8.64 -4.53 -8.68
N PHE A 279 -7.62 -5.39 -8.64
CA PHE A 279 -7.78 -6.82 -8.86
C PHE A 279 -8.15 -7.50 -7.54
N LEU A 280 -9.34 -8.05 -7.49
CA LEU A 280 -9.92 -8.74 -6.35
C LEU A 280 -9.82 -10.25 -6.52
N PHE A 281 -9.24 -10.92 -5.52
CA PHE A 281 -9.46 -12.34 -5.28
C PHE A 281 -10.54 -12.52 -4.22
N ASP A 282 -11.76 -12.78 -4.67
CA ASP A 282 -12.87 -13.14 -3.80
C ASP A 282 -12.84 -14.63 -3.48
N SER A 283 -12.76 -14.97 -2.21
CA SER A 283 -12.69 -16.35 -1.75
C SER A 283 -14.05 -17.07 -1.65
N SER A 284 -15.16 -16.39 -1.99
CA SER A 284 -16.51 -16.98 -1.83
C SER A 284 -16.75 -18.26 -2.64
N GLY A 285 -16.00 -18.45 -3.73
CA GLY A 285 -16.16 -19.59 -4.62
C GLY A 285 -17.41 -19.50 -5.52
N ASP A 286 -18.18 -18.43 -5.43
CA ASP A 286 -19.26 -18.10 -6.36
C ASP A 286 -18.62 -17.77 -7.72
N PRO A 287 -18.99 -18.45 -8.82
CA PRO A 287 -18.42 -18.21 -10.13
C PRO A 287 -18.62 -16.76 -10.61
N ASN A 288 -19.67 -16.08 -10.15
CA ASN A 288 -19.94 -14.69 -10.47
C ASN A 288 -19.13 -13.71 -9.59
N ARG A 289 -18.50 -14.18 -8.53
CA ARG A 289 -17.74 -13.39 -7.55
C ARG A 289 -16.28 -13.82 -7.42
N GLY A 290 -15.81 -14.70 -8.28
CA GLY A 290 -14.42 -15.14 -8.34
C GLY A 290 -13.43 -13.99 -8.62
N PRO A 291 -12.21 -14.31 -9.07
CA PRO A 291 -11.22 -13.30 -9.41
C PRO A 291 -11.75 -12.30 -10.45
N ARG A 292 -11.74 -11.01 -10.14
CA ARG A 292 -12.26 -9.96 -11.03
C ARG A 292 -11.67 -8.58 -10.77
N MET A 293 -11.84 -7.69 -11.74
CA MET A 293 -11.61 -6.26 -11.53
C MET A 293 -12.83 -5.63 -10.86
N VAL A 294 -12.56 -4.80 -9.87
CA VAL A 294 -13.60 -4.04 -9.13
C VAL A 294 -13.27 -2.56 -9.12
N ASP A 295 -14.29 -1.72 -8.98
CA ASP A 295 -14.09 -0.31 -8.69
C ASP A 295 -13.51 -0.17 -7.27
N LEU A 296 -12.40 0.55 -7.15
CA LEU A 296 -11.66 0.66 -5.89
C LEU A 296 -12.42 1.48 -4.86
N TRP A 297 -13.03 2.57 -5.28
CA TRP A 297 -13.80 3.42 -4.38
C TRP A 297 -15.03 2.66 -3.86
N ASP A 298 -15.76 2.02 -4.77
CA ASP A 298 -16.97 1.28 -4.45
C ASP A 298 -16.73 0.11 -3.49
N ILE A 299 -15.67 -0.68 -3.69
CA ILE A 299 -15.35 -1.77 -2.74
C ILE A 299 -14.93 -1.21 -1.38
N CYS A 300 -14.24 -0.07 -1.32
CA CYS A 300 -13.89 0.60 -0.06
C CYS A 300 -15.14 1.15 0.67
N ASP A 301 -16.18 1.53 -0.06
CA ASP A 301 -17.46 1.96 0.50
C ASP A 301 -18.23 0.82 1.21
N HIS A 302 -17.89 -0.43 0.93
CA HIS A 302 -18.41 -1.62 1.60
C HIS A 302 -17.55 -2.10 2.79
N VAL A 303 -16.51 -1.36 3.16
CA VAL A 303 -15.72 -1.60 4.38
C VAL A 303 -16.33 -0.83 5.56
N PRO A 304 -16.91 -1.48 6.57
CA PRO A 304 -17.62 -0.81 7.64
C PRO A 304 -16.69 -0.02 8.53
N THR A 305 -17.13 1.14 9.01
CA THR A 305 -16.52 1.84 10.14
C THR A 305 -16.83 1.14 11.47
N ALA A 306 -16.02 1.38 12.50
CA ALA A 306 -16.31 0.84 13.83
C ALA A 306 -17.65 1.36 14.40
N ARG A 307 -18.01 2.60 14.05
CA ARG A 307 -19.25 3.26 14.51
C ARG A 307 -20.49 2.73 13.79
N GLU A 308 -20.41 2.52 12.48
CA GLU A 308 -21.52 1.94 11.67
C GLU A 308 -21.90 0.53 12.12
N ARG A 309 -20.99 -0.19 12.77
CA ARG A 309 -21.28 -1.54 13.31
C ARG A 309 -22.21 -1.53 14.49
N GLU A 310 -22.10 -0.56 15.38
CA GLU A 310 -22.99 -0.40 16.52
C GLU A 310 -24.41 -0.03 16.03
N ASP A 311 -24.50 0.80 14.98
CA ASP A 311 -25.77 1.23 14.41
C ASP A 311 -26.43 0.16 13.53
N LEU A 312 -25.65 -0.66 12.83
CA LEU A 312 -26.14 -1.72 11.93
C LEU A 312 -26.53 -3.01 12.66
N ASP A 313 -26.14 -3.19 13.92
CA ASP A 313 -26.51 -4.35 14.74
C ASP A 313 -27.15 -3.98 16.07
N PRO A 314 -28.32 -3.31 16.06
CA PRO A 314 -29.02 -2.95 17.28
C PRO A 314 -29.48 -4.18 18.11
N ARG A 315 -29.35 -5.40 17.57
CA ARG A 315 -29.73 -6.65 18.23
C ARG A 315 -28.56 -7.42 18.83
N GLY A 316 -27.32 -6.90 18.73
CA GLY A 316 -26.14 -7.57 19.26
C GLY A 316 -25.83 -8.96 18.67
N LEU A 317 -26.40 -9.28 17.50
CA LEU A 317 -26.17 -10.55 16.81
C LEU A 317 -24.72 -10.72 16.33
N TRP A 318 -23.97 -9.65 16.37
CA TRP A 318 -22.59 -9.54 15.92
C TRP A 318 -21.57 -9.63 17.06
N ASN A 319 -22.03 -9.97 18.28
CA ASN A 319 -21.21 -10.00 19.48
C ASN A 319 -19.97 -10.93 19.44
N GLY A 320 -19.87 -11.81 18.45
CA GLY A 320 -18.65 -12.61 18.18
C GLY A 320 -17.65 -11.96 17.22
N TRP A 321 -18.00 -10.83 16.59
CA TRP A 321 -17.26 -10.24 15.47
C TRP A 321 -16.73 -8.82 15.73
N THR A 322 -16.87 -8.32 16.96
CA THR A 322 -16.47 -6.96 17.38
C THR A 322 -15.02 -6.59 17.08
N ASN A 323 -14.17 -7.56 16.70
CA ASN A 323 -12.80 -7.33 16.26
C ASN A 323 -12.59 -7.40 14.73
N CYS A 324 -13.66 -7.55 13.95
CA CYS A 324 -13.60 -7.76 12.50
C CYS A 324 -13.79 -6.46 11.72
N GLY A 325 -13.21 -5.38 12.06
CA GLY A 325 -13.31 -4.14 11.29
C GLY A 325 -11.97 -3.66 10.78
N GLY A 326 -11.98 -3.15 9.56
CA GLY A 326 -10.82 -2.50 9.00
C GLY A 326 -10.13 -3.29 7.90
N VAL A 327 -8.97 -2.82 7.57
CA VAL A 327 -8.15 -3.25 6.45
C VAL A 327 -6.80 -3.70 6.99
N LEU A 328 -6.27 -4.81 6.49
CA LEU A 328 -4.89 -5.22 6.73
C LEU A 328 -4.05 -4.87 5.48
N LEU A 329 -3.18 -3.89 5.63
CA LEU A 329 -2.14 -3.55 4.67
C LEU A 329 -0.95 -4.48 4.91
N ILE A 330 -0.65 -5.36 3.96
CA ILE A 330 0.34 -6.42 4.13
C ILE A 330 1.58 -6.05 3.31
N ASN A 331 2.76 -6.06 3.92
CA ASN A 331 4.02 -5.79 3.22
C ASN A 331 4.65 -7.10 2.74
N MET A 332 5.09 -7.09 1.48
CA MET A 332 5.79 -8.23 0.87
C MET A 332 7.27 -8.25 1.20
#